data_dc67f194b4c7233b3c43b4028dae7146
#
_entry.id   dc67f194b4c7233b3c43b4028dae7146
#
_cell.length_a   1.000
_cell.length_b   1.000
_cell.length_c   1.000
_cell.angle_alpha   90.00
_cell.angle_beta   90.00
_cell.angle_gamma   90.00
#
_symmetry.space_group_name_H-M   'P 1'
#
loop_
_entity.id
_entity.type
_entity.pdbx_description
1 polymer ?
#
loop_
_entity_poly.entity_id
_entity_poly.type
_entity_poly.pdbx_seq_one_letter_code
_entity_poly.pdbx_strand_id
1 'polypeptide(L)'
;MTSSKRSVCRRSATAFKALPRAAVSIIYRLRSRGFRIDTKARTIYIPTGSEVSNLSPLIRLRNEFGFQVQTCLKEDDYRARVYISGPIAHYDLDERRKVFAAAKHRLRKSGFLPVNPMDNGLPQPGDWRENMRTDIANLLRCQYIYLLPDWQYSKGCRLELDVAMSCGLHILNL
;
A
#
# COMPACT_ATOMS: atom_id res chain seq x y z
N MET A 1 -17.02 29.89 49.09
CA MET A 1 -15.69 29.45 48.60
C MET A 1 -15.71 27.94 48.41
N THR A 2 -16.03 27.47 47.22
CA THR A 2 -16.19 26.05 46.93
C THR A 2 -15.06 25.65 45.94
N SER A 3 -14.11 24.89 46.49
CA SER A 3 -12.96 24.37 45.76
C SER A 3 -13.38 23.18 44.90
N SER A 4 -13.42 23.36 43.56
CA SER A 4 -13.66 22.30 42.58
C SER A 4 -12.41 21.48 42.41
N LYS A 5 -12.38 20.23 42.88
CA LYS A 5 -11.34 19.25 42.63
C LYS A 5 -11.49 18.73 41.21
N ARG A 6 -10.61 19.13 40.28
CA ARG A 6 -10.47 18.51 38.96
C ARG A 6 -9.87 17.12 39.12
N SER A 7 -10.69 16.10 38.84
CA SER A 7 -10.28 14.71 38.72
C SER A 7 -9.43 14.58 37.47
N VAL A 8 -8.11 14.38 37.66
CA VAL A 8 -7.19 14.03 36.60
C VAL A 8 -7.35 12.53 36.30
N CYS A 9 -8.05 12.22 35.21
CA CYS A 9 -8.14 10.86 34.70
C CYS A 9 -6.74 10.41 34.22
N ARG A 10 -6.03 9.68 35.08
CA ARG A 10 -4.79 8.99 34.69
C ARG A 10 -5.16 7.90 33.74
N ARG A 11 -4.95 8.14 32.42
CA ARG A 11 -4.91 7.07 31.42
C ARG A 11 -3.72 6.17 31.78
N SER A 12 -4.02 4.96 32.25
CA SER A 12 -3.03 3.91 32.45
C SER A 12 -2.32 3.64 31.12
N ALA A 13 -1.05 3.99 31.05
CA ALA A 13 -0.16 3.58 29.97
C ALA A 13 0.00 2.06 30.10
N THR A 14 -0.85 1.31 29.39
CA THR A 14 -0.66 -0.12 29.20
C THR A 14 0.65 -0.31 28.42
N ALA A 15 1.67 -0.78 29.13
CA ALA A 15 2.95 -1.13 28.56
C ALA A 15 2.72 -2.07 27.36
N PHE A 16 3.14 -1.66 26.18
CA PHE A 16 3.05 -2.43 24.95
C PHE A 16 3.89 -3.70 25.12
N LYS A 17 3.28 -4.80 25.49
CA LYS A 17 3.94 -6.09 25.58
C LYS A 17 4.34 -6.49 24.15
N ALA A 18 5.66 -6.60 23.88
CA ALA A 18 6.17 -7.01 22.58
C ALA A 18 5.53 -8.33 22.16
N LEU A 19 5.16 -8.43 20.87
CA LEU A 19 4.53 -9.65 20.35
C LEU A 19 5.55 -10.80 20.36
N PRO A 20 5.14 -12.00 20.81
CA PRO A 20 6.00 -13.18 20.74
C PRO A 20 6.45 -13.49 19.31
N ARG A 21 7.65 -14.06 19.15
CA ARG A 21 8.20 -14.44 17.82
C ARG A 21 7.23 -15.30 16.99
N ALA A 22 6.50 -16.21 17.65
CA ALA A 22 5.48 -17.02 17.01
C ALA A 22 4.36 -16.19 16.38
N ALA A 23 3.85 -15.16 17.07
CA ALA A 23 2.85 -14.25 16.53
C ALA A 23 3.41 -13.45 15.34
N VAL A 24 4.63 -12.93 15.46
CA VAL A 24 5.31 -12.17 14.39
C VAL A 24 5.44 -13.00 13.10
N SER A 25 5.83 -14.29 13.21
CA SER A 25 5.94 -15.19 12.07
C SER A 25 4.60 -15.44 11.38
N ILE A 26 3.52 -15.59 12.16
CA ILE A 26 2.17 -15.76 11.62
C ILE A 26 1.71 -14.47 10.92
N ILE A 27 1.92 -13.31 11.55
CA ILE A 27 1.58 -12.00 11.01
C ILE A 27 2.28 -11.77 9.66
N TYR A 28 3.58 -12.07 9.58
CA TYR A 28 4.32 -11.93 8.34
C TYR A 28 3.72 -12.77 7.21
N ARG A 29 3.42 -14.05 7.48
CA ARG A 29 2.77 -14.95 6.50
C ARG A 29 1.37 -14.48 6.07
N LEU A 30 0.59 -13.90 6.97
CA LEU A 30 -0.73 -13.38 6.64
C LEU A 30 -0.62 -12.08 5.82
N ARG A 31 0.31 -11.19 6.16
CA ARG A 31 0.56 -9.97 5.39
C ARG A 31 1.02 -10.28 3.96
N SER A 32 1.87 -11.30 3.76
CA SER A 32 2.27 -11.73 2.40
C SER A 32 1.12 -12.31 1.58
N ARG A 33 0.00 -12.69 2.22
CA ARG A 33 -1.25 -13.12 1.57
C ARG A 33 -2.26 -11.99 1.39
N GLY A 34 -1.89 -10.74 1.71
CA GLY A 34 -2.74 -9.57 1.52
C GLY A 34 -3.64 -9.23 2.72
N PHE A 35 -3.47 -9.88 3.88
CA PHE A 35 -4.23 -9.48 5.07
C PHE A 35 -3.64 -8.25 5.73
N ARG A 36 -4.50 -7.27 6.03
CA ARG A 36 -4.11 -6.16 6.90
C ARG A 36 -4.12 -6.62 8.34
N ILE A 37 -3.04 -6.35 9.06
CA ILE A 37 -2.95 -6.64 10.49
C ILE A 37 -2.41 -5.40 11.21
N ASP A 38 -3.26 -4.81 12.04
CA ASP A 38 -2.87 -3.78 12.98
C ASP A 38 -2.38 -4.46 14.26
N THR A 39 -1.08 -4.40 14.47
CA THR A 39 -0.44 -5.03 15.64
C THR A 39 -0.65 -4.21 16.92
N LYS A 40 -0.92 -2.90 16.81
CA LYS A 40 -1.20 -2.04 17.95
C LYS A 40 -2.62 -2.25 18.45
N ALA A 41 -3.59 -2.22 17.54
CA ALA A 41 -4.99 -2.51 17.85
C ALA A 41 -5.28 -4.01 17.99
N ARG A 42 -4.31 -4.89 17.68
CA ARG A 42 -4.49 -6.36 17.60
C ARG A 42 -5.68 -6.77 16.75
N THR A 43 -5.82 -6.17 15.58
CA THR A 43 -6.94 -6.38 14.68
C THR A 43 -6.46 -6.93 13.34
N ILE A 44 -7.14 -7.98 12.87
CA ILE A 44 -6.94 -8.59 11.55
C ILE A 44 -8.14 -8.19 10.69
N TYR A 45 -7.88 -7.57 9.54
CA TYR A 45 -8.92 -7.19 8.59
C TYR A 45 -8.97 -8.20 7.45
N ILE A 46 -10.17 -8.76 7.22
CA ILE A 46 -10.43 -9.70 6.14
C ILE A 46 -11.32 -9.03 5.10
N PRO A 47 -10.88 -8.87 3.84
CA PRO A 47 -11.72 -8.30 2.80
C PRO A 47 -12.97 -9.16 2.57
N THR A 48 -14.13 -8.54 2.49
CA THR A 48 -15.40 -9.22 2.23
C THR A 48 -15.32 -9.99 0.90
N GLY A 49 -15.73 -11.25 0.91
CA GLY A 49 -15.66 -12.13 -0.26
C GLY A 49 -14.27 -12.74 -0.52
N SER A 50 -13.32 -12.59 0.41
CA SER A 50 -12.05 -13.32 0.32
C SER A 50 -12.25 -14.79 0.67
N GLU A 51 -11.81 -15.69 -0.21
CA GLU A 51 -11.70 -17.11 0.11
C GLU A 51 -10.47 -17.31 1.00
N VAL A 52 -10.71 -17.62 2.26
CA VAL A 52 -9.65 -17.95 3.21
C VAL A 52 -9.51 -19.46 3.29
N SER A 53 -8.68 -20.03 2.43
CA SER A 53 -8.48 -21.49 2.32
C SER A 53 -7.88 -22.15 3.57
N ASN A 54 -7.21 -21.37 4.44
CA ASN A 54 -6.65 -21.86 5.69
C ASN A 54 -6.84 -20.84 6.82
N LEU A 55 -7.81 -21.11 7.69
CA LEU A 55 -8.16 -20.28 8.84
C LEU A 55 -7.26 -20.50 10.06
N SER A 56 -6.48 -21.59 10.12
CA SER A 56 -5.68 -21.93 11.30
C SER A 56 -4.77 -20.82 11.79
N PRO A 57 -4.05 -20.06 10.93
CA PRO A 57 -3.21 -18.94 11.40
C PRO A 57 -4.03 -17.79 12.02
N LEU A 58 -5.25 -17.54 11.50
CA LEU A 58 -6.15 -16.49 12.01
C LEU A 58 -6.71 -16.90 13.37
N ILE A 59 -7.17 -18.14 13.48
CA ILE A 59 -7.69 -18.73 14.72
C ILE A 59 -6.60 -18.69 15.80
N ARG A 60 -5.38 -19.04 15.43
CA ARG A 60 -4.23 -19.01 16.35
C ARG A 60 -3.92 -17.59 16.84
N LEU A 61 -3.88 -16.61 15.96
CA LEU A 61 -3.69 -15.20 16.37
C LEU A 61 -4.81 -14.72 17.29
N ARG A 62 -6.06 -15.11 17.02
CA ARG A 62 -7.19 -14.76 17.85
C ARG A 62 -7.10 -15.41 19.23
N ASN A 63 -6.92 -16.72 19.30
CA ASN A 63 -7.04 -17.49 20.55
C ASN A 63 -5.82 -17.37 21.46
N GLU A 64 -4.61 -17.42 20.87
CA GLU A 64 -3.36 -17.40 21.65
C GLU A 64 -2.81 -15.98 21.89
N PHE A 65 -3.10 -15.03 20.98
CA PHE A 65 -2.48 -13.70 21.02
C PHE A 65 -3.47 -12.54 21.14
N GLY A 66 -4.78 -12.85 21.29
CA GLY A 66 -5.83 -11.86 21.57
C GLY A 66 -6.12 -10.90 20.41
N PHE A 67 -5.94 -11.37 19.16
CA PHE A 67 -6.32 -10.58 17.99
C PHE A 67 -7.82 -10.69 17.74
N GLN A 68 -8.43 -9.57 17.33
CA GLN A 68 -9.80 -9.52 16.82
C GLN A 68 -9.79 -9.68 15.31
N VAL A 69 -10.86 -10.27 14.75
CA VAL A 69 -11.04 -10.39 13.30
C VAL A 69 -12.21 -9.51 12.89
N GLN A 70 -11.99 -8.63 11.93
CA GLN A 70 -13.01 -7.76 11.36
C GLN A 70 -13.08 -7.98 9.85
N THR A 71 -14.29 -7.97 9.30
CA THR A 71 -14.48 -7.91 7.85
C THR A 71 -14.39 -6.47 7.38
N CYS A 72 -13.77 -6.24 6.23
CA CYS A 72 -13.71 -4.94 5.57
C CYS A 72 -14.18 -5.06 4.13
N LEU A 73 -14.61 -3.95 3.53
CA LEU A 73 -15.01 -3.95 2.13
C LEU A 73 -13.80 -4.24 1.24
N LYS A 74 -14.04 -4.90 0.10
CA LYS A 74 -12.99 -5.28 -0.86
C LYS A 74 -12.24 -4.07 -1.45
N GLU A 75 -12.88 -2.89 -1.42
CA GLU A 75 -12.31 -1.61 -1.83
C GLU A 75 -11.23 -1.11 -0.87
N ASP A 76 -11.23 -1.59 0.37
CA ASP A 76 -10.19 -1.34 1.37
C ASP A 76 -9.04 -2.36 1.23
N ASP A 77 -8.47 -2.51 0.05
CA ASP A 77 -7.22 -3.29 -0.12
C ASP A 77 -6.06 -2.50 0.52
N TYR A 78 -5.74 -2.88 1.74
CA TYR A 78 -4.74 -2.19 2.57
C TYR A 78 -3.29 -2.52 2.23
N ARG A 79 -3.03 -3.21 1.15
CA ARG A 79 -1.67 -3.30 0.64
C ARG A 79 -1.20 -1.90 0.28
N ALA A 80 0.03 -1.60 0.60
CA ALA A 80 0.61 -0.33 0.23
C ALA A 80 0.57 -0.16 -1.30
N ARG A 81 -0.01 0.95 -1.75
CA ARG A 81 -0.11 1.28 -3.17
C ARG A 81 1.22 1.85 -3.65
N VAL A 82 1.67 1.36 -4.77
CA VAL A 82 2.91 1.80 -5.41
C VAL A 82 2.61 2.28 -6.82
N TYR A 83 2.86 3.54 -7.08
CA TYR A 83 2.79 4.08 -8.43
C TYR A 83 4.04 3.70 -9.22
N ILE A 84 3.87 3.20 -10.45
CA ILE A 84 4.98 2.86 -11.34
C ILE A 84 5.22 4.06 -12.24
N SER A 85 6.38 4.70 -12.11
CA SER A 85 6.80 5.82 -12.94
C SER A 85 7.88 5.37 -13.92
N GLY A 86 7.69 5.64 -15.19
CA GLY A 86 8.64 5.27 -16.24
C GLY A 86 8.39 5.99 -17.57
N PRO A 87 9.40 6.11 -18.43
CA PRO A 87 9.26 6.79 -19.72
C PRO A 87 8.30 6.02 -20.64
N ILE A 88 7.34 6.73 -21.23
CA ILE A 88 6.38 6.18 -22.22
C ILE A 88 6.57 6.88 -23.55
N ALA A 89 6.62 8.21 -23.57
CA ALA A 89 6.80 8.99 -24.79
C ALA A 89 8.14 8.69 -25.47
N HIS A 90 8.15 8.64 -26.79
CA HIS A 90 9.32 8.36 -27.65
C HIS A 90 9.87 6.93 -27.58
N TYR A 91 9.15 6.00 -26.97
CA TYR A 91 9.47 4.59 -26.94
C TYR A 91 8.39 3.78 -27.67
N ASP A 92 8.70 2.57 -28.07
CA ASP A 92 7.73 1.63 -28.59
C ASP A 92 6.72 1.27 -27.48
N LEU A 93 5.42 1.46 -27.78
CA LEU A 93 4.36 1.28 -26.80
C LEU A 93 4.20 -0.17 -26.32
N ASP A 94 4.40 -1.13 -27.21
CA ASP A 94 4.24 -2.55 -26.85
C ASP A 94 5.42 -3.01 -26.00
N GLU A 95 6.60 -2.48 -26.25
CA GLU A 95 7.76 -2.69 -25.38
C GLU A 95 7.54 -2.08 -24.00
N ARG A 96 7.03 -0.84 -23.94
CA ARG A 96 6.68 -0.21 -22.65
C ARG A 96 5.62 -0.99 -21.89
N ARG A 97 4.56 -1.45 -22.55
CA ARG A 97 3.55 -2.31 -21.92
C ARG A 97 4.16 -3.54 -21.25
N LYS A 98 5.11 -4.20 -21.91
CA LYS A 98 5.83 -5.36 -21.34
C LYS A 98 6.65 -4.97 -20.11
N VAL A 99 7.39 -3.86 -20.17
CA VAL A 99 8.21 -3.37 -19.04
C VAL A 99 7.34 -3.01 -17.83
N PHE A 100 6.26 -2.25 -18.04
CA PHE A 100 5.33 -1.90 -16.98
C PHE A 100 4.59 -3.12 -16.41
N ALA A 101 4.19 -4.07 -17.26
CA ALA A 101 3.58 -5.32 -16.83
C ALA A 101 4.51 -6.16 -15.97
N ALA A 102 5.80 -6.24 -16.34
CA ALA A 102 6.82 -6.95 -15.56
C ALA A 102 7.02 -6.29 -14.17
N ALA A 103 7.10 -4.96 -14.13
CA ALA A 103 7.18 -4.21 -12.86
C ALA A 103 5.93 -4.42 -12.00
N LYS A 104 4.74 -4.34 -12.60
CA LYS A 104 3.46 -4.62 -11.94
C LYS A 104 3.43 -6.02 -11.34
N HIS A 105 3.90 -7.04 -12.08
CA HIS A 105 3.97 -8.41 -11.59
C HIS A 105 4.95 -8.54 -10.41
N ARG A 106 6.15 -7.95 -10.50
CA ARG A 106 7.16 -7.95 -9.44
C ARG A 106 6.62 -7.32 -8.16
N LEU A 107 6.01 -6.14 -8.26
CA LEU A 107 5.43 -5.42 -7.12
C LEU A 107 4.31 -6.23 -6.45
N ARG A 108 3.42 -6.87 -7.24
CA ARG A 108 2.39 -7.76 -6.71
C ARG A 108 2.97 -8.95 -5.96
N LYS A 109 4.01 -9.57 -6.50
CA LYS A 109 4.71 -10.70 -5.87
C LYS A 109 5.35 -10.28 -4.54
N SER A 110 5.80 -9.03 -4.44
CA SER A 110 6.35 -8.43 -3.20
C SER A 110 5.26 -7.93 -2.22
N GLY A 111 3.98 -8.16 -2.50
CA GLY A 111 2.87 -7.84 -1.59
C GLY A 111 2.34 -6.42 -1.71
N PHE A 112 2.70 -5.68 -2.74
CA PHE A 112 2.19 -4.33 -3.00
C PHE A 112 0.96 -4.33 -3.91
N LEU A 113 0.25 -3.20 -3.92
CA LEU A 113 -0.81 -2.91 -4.88
C LEU A 113 -0.27 -1.91 -5.93
N PRO A 114 0.22 -2.39 -7.08
CA PRO A 114 0.79 -1.51 -8.09
C PRO A 114 -0.27 -0.74 -8.85
N VAL A 115 -0.02 0.54 -9.06
CA VAL A 115 -0.78 1.44 -9.92
C VAL A 115 0.07 1.69 -11.17
N ASN A 116 -0.42 1.21 -12.32
CA ASN A 116 0.28 1.31 -13.60
C ASN A 116 -0.40 2.42 -14.43
N PRO A 117 0.31 3.49 -14.82
CA PRO A 117 -0.25 4.56 -15.64
C PRO A 117 -0.75 4.07 -17.01
N MET A 118 -0.19 3.01 -17.55
CA MET A 118 -0.67 2.45 -18.84
C MET A 118 -2.03 1.74 -18.72
N ASP A 119 -2.53 1.52 -17.50
CA ASP A 119 -3.86 0.94 -17.24
C ASP A 119 -4.90 2.04 -16.89
N ASN A 120 -4.60 3.32 -17.09
CA ASN A 120 -5.45 4.46 -16.70
C ASN A 120 -6.72 4.65 -17.57
N GLY A 121 -6.85 3.87 -18.66
CA GLY A 121 -7.99 3.89 -19.57
C GLY A 121 -7.96 5.01 -20.62
N LEU A 122 -6.94 5.86 -20.61
CA LEU A 122 -6.75 6.90 -21.60
C LEU A 122 -6.08 6.38 -22.88
N PRO A 123 -6.39 6.95 -24.05
CA PRO A 123 -5.76 6.60 -25.30
C PRO A 123 -4.22 6.80 -25.24
N GLN A 124 -3.47 5.87 -25.81
CA GLN A 124 -2.02 6.00 -25.97
C GLN A 124 -1.68 5.80 -27.45
N PRO A 125 -1.04 6.75 -28.13
CA PRO A 125 -0.68 8.08 -27.66
C PRO A 125 -1.90 9.00 -27.45
N GLY A 126 -1.82 9.91 -26.47
CA GLY A 126 -2.90 10.84 -26.12
C GLY A 126 -2.38 12.21 -25.73
N ASP A 127 -3.30 13.11 -25.32
CA ASP A 127 -2.91 14.42 -24.80
C ASP A 127 -2.03 14.27 -23.55
N TRP A 128 -0.84 14.80 -23.61
CA TRP A 128 0.13 14.74 -22.52
C TRP A 128 -0.39 15.39 -21.23
N ARG A 129 -1.15 16.50 -21.33
CA ARG A 129 -1.68 17.21 -20.16
C ARG A 129 -2.77 16.42 -19.48
N GLU A 130 -3.62 15.77 -20.25
CA GLU A 130 -4.71 14.93 -19.73
C GLU A 130 -4.15 13.68 -19.05
N ASN A 131 -3.21 12.99 -19.72
CA ASN A 131 -2.50 11.85 -19.13
C ASN A 131 -1.82 12.26 -17.82
N MET A 132 -1.07 13.36 -17.81
CA MET A 132 -0.34 13.82 -16.63
C MET A 132 -1.28 14.18 -15.45
N ARG A 133 -2.43 14.79 -15.70
CA ARG A 133 -3.43 15.06 -14.65
C ARG A 133 -3.94 13.77 -14.01
N THR A 134 -4.25 12.79 -14.83
CA THR A 134 -4.74 11.47 -14.38
C THR A 134 -3.65 10.73 -13.61
N ASP A 135 -2.43 10.77 -14.11
CA ASP A 135 -1.28 10.08 -13.52
C ASP A 135 -0.90 10.68 -12.16
N ILE A 136 -0.89 12.01 -12.05
CA ILE A 136 -0.67 12.69 -10.77
C ILE A 136 -1.82 12.38 -9.78
N ALA A 137 -3.07 12.38 -10.22
CA ALA A 137 -4.19 12.01 -9.36
C ALA A 137 -4.09 10.57 -8.83
N ASN A 138 -3.60 9.64 -9.65
CA ASN A 138 -3.36 8.26 -9.27
C ASN A 138 -2.12 8.12 -8.35
N LEU A 139 -1.04 8.86 -8.62
CA LEU A 139 0.16 8.93 -7.80
C LEU A 139 -0.17 9.38 -6.37
N LEU A 140 -0.95 10.44 -6.22
CA LEU A 140 -1.33 10.99 -4.91
C LEU A 140 -2.18 10.03 -4.04
N ARG A 141 -2.71 8.97 -4.61
CA ARG A 141 -3.41 7.88 -3.89
C ARG A 141 -2.46 6.76 -3.45
N CYS A 142 -1.16 6.89 -3.72
CA CYS A 142 -0.15 5.89 -3.40
C CYS A 142 0.69 6.31 -2.18
N GLN A 143 1.35 5.35 -1.55
CA GLN A 143 2.31 5.57 -0.49
C GLN A 143 3.75 5.56 -1.00
N TYR A 144 3.95 4.91 -2.16
CA TYR A 144 5.27 4.74 -2.76
C TYR A 144 5.24 5.07 -4.25
N ILE A 145 6.40 5.50 -4.75
CA ILE A 145 6.72 5.58 -6.17
C ILE A 145 7.84 4.60 -6.49
N TYR A 146 7.69 3.82 -7.55
CA TYR A 146 8.68 2.90 -8.09
C TYR A 146 9.15 3.40 -9.45
N LEU A 147 10.43 3.73 -9.56
CA LEU A 147 11.02 4.34 -10.75
C LEU A 147 11.58 3.24 -11.66
N LEU A 148 11.12 3.20 -12.91
CA LEU A 148 11.67 2.33 -13.94
C LEU A 148 13.00 2.90 -14.49
N PRO A 149 13.86 2.08 -15.11
CA PRO A 149 15.06 2.58 -15.78
C PRO A 149 14.76 3.74 -16.74
N ASP A 150 15.70 4.64 -16.88
CA ASP A 150 15.66 5.82 -17.76
C ASP A 150 14.61 6.89 -17.38
N TRP A 151 14.02 6.80 -16.20
CA TRP A 151 13.05 7.77 -15.71
C TRP A 151 13.57 9.21 -15.73
N GLN A 152 14.86 9.40 -15.47
CA GLN A 152 15.53 10.72 -15.42
C GLN A 152 15.47 11.47 -16.75
N TYR A 153 15.34 10.76 -17.88
CA TYR A 153 15.24 11.36 -19.20
C TYR A 153 13.79 11.72 -19.58
N SER A 154 12.81 11.28 -18.82
CA SER A 154 11.40 11.61 -19.04
C SER A 154 10.97 12.85 -18.24
N LYS A 155 10.43 13.86 -18.95
CA LYS A 155 9.87 15.05 -18.32
C LYS A 155 8.71 14.69 -17.38
N GLY A 156 7.86 13.73 -17.77
CA GLY A 156 6.73 13.27 -16.97
C GLY A 156 7.21 12.62 -15.66
N CYS A 157 8.16 11.68 -15.76
CA CYS A 157 8.67 10.98 -14.58
C CYS A 157 9.35 11.91 -13.57
N ARG A 158 10.07 12.94 -14.05
CA ARG A 158 10.66 13.95 -13.16
C ARG A 158 9.60 14.75 -12.41
N LEU A 159 8.54 15.16 -13.11
CA LEU A 159 7.41 15.84 -12.49
C LEU A 159 6.68 14.95 -11.48
N GLU A 160 6.45 13.68 -11.82
CA GLU A 160 5.86 12.71 -10.91
C GLU A 160 6.70 12.52 -9.64
N LEU A 161 8.02 12.42 -9.79
CA LEU A 161 8.93 12.30 -8.66
C LEU A 161 8.91 13.56 -7.78
N ASP A 162 8.94 14.76 -8.37
CA ASP A 162 8.89 16.02 -7.63
C ASP A 162 7.60 16.14 -6.82
N VAL A 163 6.46 15.76 -7.42
CA VAL A 163 5.17 15.73 -6.72
C VAL A 163 5.18 14.65 -5.61
N ALA A 164 5.69 13.46 -5.90
CA ALA A 164 5.78 12.38 -4.91
C ALA A 164 6.58 12.81 -3.68
N MET A 165 7.76 13.38 -3.88
CA MET A 165 8.62 13.85 -2.80
C MET A 165 7.98 15.01 -2.02
N SER A 166 7.38 15.97 -2.72
CA SER A 166 6.69 17.11 -2.11
C SER A 166 5.47 16.70 -1.28
N CYS A 167 4.82 15.61 -1.65
CA CYS A 167 3.63 15.07 -0.96
C CYS A 167 3.97 13.96 0.05
N GLY A 168 5.26 13.68 0.31
CA GLY A 168 5.69 12.73 1.33
C GLY A 168 5.57 11.26 0.96
N LEU A 169 5.51 10.93 -0.33
CA LEU A 169 5.61 9.54 -0.79
C LEU A 169 7.06 9.06 -0.67
N HIS A 170 7.22 7.75 -0.51
CA HIS A 170 8.54 7.13 -0.40
C HIS A 170 8.98 6.51 -1.74
N ILE A 171 10.28 6.62 -2.06
CA ILE A 171 10.84 5.89 -3.20
C ILE A 171 11.00 4.43 -2.80
N LEU A 172 10.41 3.53 -3.58
CA LEU A 172 10.55 2.09 -3.38
C LEU A 172 11.70 1.55 -4.23
N ASN A 173 12.66 0.90 -3.58
CA ASN A 173 13.75 0.16 -4.21
C ASN A 173 13.52 -1.34 -4.02
N LEU A 174 13.47 -2.10 -5.13
CA LEU A 174 13.26 -3.56 -5.14
C LEU A 174 14.35 -4.27 -5.94
#